data_2b2a91ca7a5a5759a235033df7b37e06
#
_entry.id   2b2a91ca7a5a5759a235033df7b37e06
#
_cell.length_a   1.000
_cell.length_b   1.000
_cell.length_c   1.000
_cell.angle_alpha   90.00
_cell.angle_beta   90.00
_cell.angle_gamma   90.00
#
_symmetry.space_group_name_H-M   'P 1'
#
loop_
_entity.id
_entity.type
_entity.pdbx_description
1 polymer ?
#
loop_
_entity_poly.entity_id
_entity_poly.type
_entity_poly.pdbx_seq_one_letter_code
_entity_poly.pdbx_strand_id
1 'polypeptide(L)' 'IYSTFLQRAYDQVVHDVALQGLPVRFGMDRAGLVGADGATHAGSFDIAYLGCLPGFVLMAAADEVELAHM' A
#
# COMPACT_ATOMS: atom_id res chain seq x y z
N ILE A 1 -1.46 5.73 5.64
CA ILE A 1 -1.68 6.65 4.52
C ILE A 1 -2.86 6.20 3.67
N TYR A 2 -3.62 7.13 3.12
CA TYR A 2 -4.66 6.85 2.14
C TYR A 2 -4.05 6.21 0.88
N SER A 3 -4.62 5.10 0.41
CA SER A 3 -4.05 4.28 -0.66
C SER A 3 -3.61 5.10 -1.89
N THR A 4 -4.51 5.90 -2.47
CA THR A 4 -4.19 6.65 -3.70
C THR A 4 -3.15 7.74 -3.49
N PHE A 5 -2.96 8.23 -2.29
CA PHE A 5 -1.94 9.25 -2.01
C PHE A 5 -0.53 8.68 -2.04
N LEU A 6 -0.36 7.39 -1.74
CA LEU A 6 0.94 6.74 -1.82
C LEU A 6 1.46 6.65 -3.25
N GLN A 7 0.58 6.65 -4.25
CA GLN A 7 0.98 6.62 -5.65
C GLN A 7 1.93 7.77 -6.02
N ARG A 8 1.69 8.96 -5.47
CA ARG A 8 2.55 10.14 -5.70
C ARG A 8 3.90 10.04 -5.02
N ALA A 9 4.02 9.18 -4.03
CA ALA A 9 5.26 8.95 -3.30
C ALA A 9 6.00 7.69 -3.78
N TYR A 10 5.62 7.13 -4.91
CA TYR A 10 6.20 5.87 -5.38
C TYR A 10 7.71 5.95 -5.58
N ASP A 11 8.19 7.06 -6.09
CA ASP A 11 9.63 7.27 -6.27
C ASP A 11 10.38 7.19 -4.93
N GLN A 12 9.82 7.80 -3.87
CA GLN A 12 10.38 7.70 -2.53
C GLN A 12 10.31 6.28 -1.98
N VAL A 13 9.22 5.56 -2.25
CA VAL A 13 9.11 4.15 -1.84
C VAL A 13 10.22 3.31 -2.49
N VAL A 14 10.47 3.53 -3.76
CA VAL A 14 11.52 2.82 -4.50
C VAL A 14 12.91 3.20 -3.98
N HIS A 15 13.25 4.49 -3.98
CA HIS A 15 14.61 4.96 -3.72
C HIS A 15 14.96 5.02 -2.24
N ASP A 16 14.02 5.45 -1.40
CA ASP A 16 14.28 5.70 0.01
C ASP A 16 13.98 4.48 0.90
N VAL A 17 13.28 3.48 0.37
CA VAL A 17 12.92 2.28 1.13
C VAL A 17 13.38 1.01 0.42
N ALA A 18 12.87 0.72 -0.78
CA ALA A 18 13.13 -0.55 -1.45
C ALA A 18 14.59 -0.75 -1.81
N LEU A 19 15.21 0.22 -2.47
CA LEU A 19 16.61 0.13 -2.87
C LEU A 19 17.57 0.09 -1.70
N GLN A 20 17.20 0.71 -0.59
CA GLN A 20 18.03 0.70 0.63
C GLN A 20 17.75 -0.50 1.54
N GLY A 21 16.75 -1.31 1.22
CA GLY A 21 16.38 -2.48 2.02
C GLY A 21 15.91 -2.14 3.44
N LEU A 22 15.26 -1.00 3.63
CA LEU A 22 14.83 -0.55 4.95
C LEU A 22 13.57 -1.28 5.42
N PRO A 23 13.49 -1.65 6.71
CA PRO A 23 12.34 -2.35 7.27
C PRO A 23 11.20 -1.39 7.62
N VAL A 24 10.65 -0.72 6.62
CA VAL A 24 9.55 0.23 6.79
C VAL A 24 8.21 -0.48 6.66
N ARG A 25 7.25 -0.12 7.53
CA ARG A 25 5.88 -0.61 7.46
C ARG A 25 4.95 0.50 6.99
N PHE A 26 4.18 0.21 5.96
CA PHE A 26 3.16 1.12 5.43
C PHE A 26 1.79 0.64 5.88
N GLY A 27 1.15 1.39 6.77
CA GLY A 27 -0.26 1.19 7.06
C GLY A 27 -1.10 1.94 6.03
N MET A 28 -1.77 1.22 5.15
CA MET A 28 -2.58 1.79 4.07
C MET A 28 -4.05 1.60 4.36
N ASP A 29 -4.81 2.66 4.23
CA ASP A 29 -6.26 2.62 4.36
C ASP A 29 -6.94 2.97 3.04
N ARG A 30 -8.22 2.65 2.94
CA ARG A 30 -9.07 2.94 1.78
C ARG A 30 -8.53 2.39 0.46
N ALA A 31 -7.93 1.20 0.49
CA ALA A 31 -7.60 0.47 -0.72
C ALA A 31 -8.87 -0.06 -1.39
N GLY A 32 -8.83 -0.20 -2.70
CA GLY A 32 -9.98 -0.65 -3.47
C GLY A 32 -11.00 0.44 -3.74
N LEU A 33 -12.27 0.08 -3.87
CA LEU A 33 -13.35 1.00 -4.17
C LEU A 33 -13.78 1.75 -2.90
N VAL A 34 -13.94 3.06 -3.01
CA VAL A 34 -14.18 3.95 -1.87
C VAL A 34 -15.52 4.69 -1.93
N GLY A 35 -16.40 4.34 -2.85
CA GLY A 35 -17.75 4.89 -2.93
C GLY A 35 -17.78 6.40 -3.13
N ALA A 36 -18.25 7.14 -2.13
CA ALA A 36 -18.47 8.58 -2.22
C ALA A 36 -17.22 9.41 -2.51
N ASP A 37 -16.03 8.92 -2.20
CA ASP A 37 -14.78 9.62 -2.52
C ASP A 37 -14.46 9.61 -4.01
N GLY A 38 -15.08 8.73 -4.77
CA GLY A 38 -15.07 8.73 -6.23
C GLY A 38 -13.83 8.11 -6.86
N ALA A 39 -13.77 8.22 -8.17
CA ALA A 39 -12.75 7.56 -8.99
C ALA A 39 -11.31 7.99 -8.69
N THR A 40 -11.12 9.24 -8.28
CA THR A 40 -9.78 9.76 -7.96
C THR A 40 -9.19 9.16 -6.67
N HIS A 41 -10.03 8.52 -5.85
CA HIS A 41 -9.64 7.92 -4.58
C HIS A 41 -9.77 6.39 -4.58
N ALA A 42 -10.15 5.79 -5.70
CA ALA A 42 -10.22 4.34 -5.82
C ALA A 42 -8.82 3.72 -5.90
N GLY A 43 -8.41 3.02 -4.85
CA GLY A 43 -7.08 2.45 -4.69
C GLY A 43 -6.97 1.06 -5.33
N SER A 44 -7.00 1.00 -6.66
CA SER A 44 -7.06 -0.27 -7.40
C SER A 44 -5.68 -0.78 -7.86
N PHE A 45 -4.60 -0.02 -7.63
CA PHE A 45 -3.30 -0.33 -8.23
C PHE A 45 -2.23 -0.74 -7.22
N ASP A 46 -2.54 -0.75 -5.92
CA ASP A 46 -1.56 -0.94 -4.86
C ASP A 46 -0.78 -2.25 -4.99
N ILE A 47 -1.49 -3.35 -5.26
CA ILE A 47 -0.86 -4.66 -5.42
C ILE A 47 0.10 -4.67 -6.60
N ALA A 48 -0.26 -4.03 -7.69
CA ALA A 48 0.55 -4.00 -8.89
C ALA A 48 1.86 -3.22 -8.69
N TYR A 49 1.79 -1.99 -8.20
CA TYR A 49 3.00 -1.17 -8.15
C TYR A 49 3.87 -1.43 -6.92
N LEU A 50 3.31 -1.93 -5.82
CA LEU A 50 4.09 -2.31 -4.65
C LEU A 50 4.57 -3.76 -4.72
N GLY A 51 3.76 -4.64 -5.32
CA GLY A 51 4.09 -6.06 -5.41
C GLY A 51 5.28 -6.38 -6.31
N CYS A 52 5.64 -5.49 -7.22
CA CYS A 52 6.81 -5.68 -8.08
C CYS A 52 8.14 -5.26 -7.40
N LEU A 53 8.10 -4.64 -6.23
CA LEU A 53 9.30 -4.18 -5.54
C LEU A 53 9.97 -5.33 -4.79
N PRO A 54 11.29 -5.54 -4.98
CA PRO A 54 12.01 -6.59 -4.26
C PRO A 54 11.96 -6.38 -2.75
N GLY A 55 11.72 -7.48 -2.01
CA GLY A 55 11.70 -7.46 -0.57
C GLY A 55 10.40 -6.93 0.07
N PHE A 56 9.45 -6.48 -0.73
CA PHE A 56 8.14 -6.05 -0.23
C PHE A 56 7.22 -7.24 0.03
N VAL A 57 6.52 -7.18 1.15
CA VAL A 57 5.44 -8.12 1.49
C VAL A 57 4.14 -7.33 1.57
N LEU A 58 3.14 -7.76 0.82
CA LEU A 58 1.81 -7.15 0.84
C LEU A 58 0.85 -8.06 1.58
N MET A 59 0.08 -7.48 2.48
CA MET A 59 -0.90 -8.20 3.28
C MET A 59 -2.20 -7.42 3.33
N ALA A 60 -3.32 -8.13 3.31
CA ALA A 60 -4.65 -7.56 3.49
C ALA A 60 -5.44 -8.51 4.38
N ALA A 61 -5.82 -8.05 5.57
CA ALA A 61 -6.54 -8.86 6.54
C ALA A 61 -7.98 -9.12 6.08
N ALA A 62 -8.46 -10.34 6.25
CA ALA A 62 -9.87 -10.68 6.01
C ALA A 62 -10.77 -10.23 7.17
N ASP A 63 -10.20 -10.17 8.38
CA ASP A 63 -10.90 -9.77 9.59
C ASP A 63 -9.92 -9.21 10.63
N GLU A 64 -10.44 -8.77 11.76
CA GLU A 64 -9.63 -8.17 12.83
C GLU A 64 -8.72 -9.18 13.53
N VAL A 65 -9.07 -10.45 13.53
CA VAL A 65 -8.22 -11.50 14.12
C VAL A 65 -6.98 -11.70 13.26
N GLU A 66 -7.15 -11.79 11.96
CA GLU A 66 -6.04 -11.89 11.02
C GLU A 66 -5.17 -10.64 11.08
N LEU A 67 -5.77 -9.45 11.17
CA LEU A 67 -5.04 -8.20 11.32
C LEU A 67 -4.13 -8.21 12.55
N ALA A 68 -4.60 -8.77 13.66
CA ALA A 68 -3.81 -8.86 14.89
C ALA A 68 -2.57 -9.75 14.73
N HIS A 69 -2.59 -10.70 13.79
CA HIS A 69 -1.48 -11.60 13.53
C HIS A 69 -0.51 -11.09 12.45
N MET A 70 -0.88 -10.03 11.74
CA MET A 70 -0.03 -9.42 10.70
C MET A 70 1.01 -8.51 11.32
#